data_2251b225c936f06578af150b0185eae2
#
_entry.id   2251b225c936f06578af150b0185eae2
#
_cell.length_a   1.000
_cell.length_b   1.000
_cell.length_c   1.000
_cell.angle_alpha   90.00
_cell.angle_beta   90.00
_cell.angle_gamma   90.00
#
_symmetry.space_group_name_H-M   'P 1'
#
loop_
_entity.id
_entity.type
_entity.pdbx_description
1 polymer ?
#
loop_
_entity_poly.entity_id
_entity_poly.type
_entity_poly.pdbx_seq_one_letter_code
_entity_poly.pdbx_strand_id
1 'polypeptide(L)'
;MALQDILVNWTPHETRVAVIENGAVQELHLERALERGLVGNIYQGKVARVLPGMQSAFIDIGLERAAFLHVADLHSAGNGKSGGGDAAAAAPPVPIERQVFEGQTLTVQVIKDPIGTKGARLSTQVSIAGRLLVHLPQDNHLGISQKIGSPELREQLRQRLSALVGKTETGEYTGGGFILRTNAEEASDAELADDIAYLRKTWAAIRERAFASPPGTLLHQDLTLAERVLRDLVHDATGAIRIDSKMQFDILQAFGREF
;
A
#
# COMPACT_ATOMS: atom_id res chain seq x y z
N MET A 1 -15.34 26.64 13.06
CA MET A 1 -15.09 25.61 12.03
C MET A 1 -16.30 24.69 12.03
N ALA A 2 -16.76 24.28 10.86
CA ALA A 2 -17.84 23.29 10.77
C ALA A 2 -17.33 21.96 11.33
N LEU A 3 -18.07 21.37 12.27
CA LEU A 3 -17.76 20.04 12.80
C LEU A 3 -18.15 19.00 11.75
N GLN A 4 -17.18 18.17 11.38
CA GLN A 4 -17.41 17.01 10.52
C GLN A 4 -17.80 15.82 11.40
N ASP A 5 -18.90 15.15 11.08
CA ASP A 5 -19.27 13.88 11.69
C ASP A 5 -19.13 12.75 10.67
N ILE A 6 -18.68 11.58 11.12
CA ILE A 6 -18.56 10.37 10.29
C ILE A 6 -19.53 9.32 10.82
N LEU A 7 -20.41 8.84 9.96
CA LEU A 7 -21.37 7.78 10.28
C LEU A 7 -20.99 6.51 9.54
N VAL A 8 -20.86 5.41 10.27
CA VAL A 8 -20.56 4.08 9.73
C VAL A 8 -21.74 3.16 9.99
N ASN A 9 -22.37 2.70 8.92
CA ASN A 9 -23.40 1.66 8.95
C ASN A 9 -22.77 0.37 8.40
N TRP A 10 -22.80 -0.68 9.21
CA TRP A 10 -22.18 -1.95 8.86
C TRP A 10 -23.19 -3.10 8.85
N THR A 11 -23.11 -3.91 7.82
CA THR A 11 -23.77 -5.22 7.75
C THR A 11 -22.77 -6.27 7.25
N PRO A 12 -23.02 -7.58 7.41
CA PRO A 12 -22.17 -8.63 6.84
C PRO A 12 -21.99 -8.53 5.31
N HIS A 13 -22.91 -7.87 4.62
CA HIS A 13 -22.91 -7.77 3.16
C HIS A 13 -22.36 -6.44 2.63
N GLU A 14 -22.44 -5.38 3.43
CA GLU A 14 -22.17 -4.03 2.97
C GLU A 14 -21.76 -3.11 4.12
N THR A 15 -20.76 -2.28 3.89
CA THR A 15 -20.37 -1.16 4.75
C THR A 15 -20.65 0.14 4.03
N ARG A 16 -21.35 1.06 4.67
CA ARG A 16 -21.60 2.43 4.20
C ARG A 16 -20.97 3.41 5.16
N VAL A 17 -20.32 4.43 4.61
CA VAL A 17 -19.74 5.51 5.41
C VAL A 17 -20.21 6.84 4.83
N ALA A 18 -20.83 7.67 5.66
CA ALA A 18 -21.24 9.02 5.30
C ALA A 18 -20.41 10.04 6.08
N VAL A 19 -19.86 11.01 5.35
CA VAL A 19 -19.23 12.21 5.91
C VAL A 19 -20.28 13.31 5.92
N ILE A 20 -20.53 13.88 7.09
CA ILE A 20 -21.56 14.90 7.32
C ILE A 20 -20.90 16.18 7.79
N GLU A 21 -21.20 17.28 7.11
CA GLU A 21 -20.83 18.63 7.53
C GLU A 21 -22.06 19.54 7.55
N ASN A 22 -22.21 20.32 8.60
CA ASN A 22 -23.37 21.23 8.78
C ASN A 22 -24.73 20.54 8.62
N GLY A 23 -24.82 19.26 9.03
CA GLY A 23 -26.05 18.47 8.95
C GLY A 23 -26.39 17.94 7.54
N ALA A 24 -25.52 18.12 6.55
CA ALA A 24 -25.68 17.61 5.20
C ALA A 24 -24.61 16.56 4.86
N VAL A 25 -25.00 15.51 4.15
CA VAL A 25 -24.07 14.49 3.64
C VAL A 25 -23.22 15.12 2.54
N GLN A 26 -21.90 15.16 2.73
CA GLN A 26 -20.93 15.64 1.75
C GLN A 26 -20.38 14.49 0.90
N GLU A 27 -20.08 13.37 1.55
CA GLU A 27 -19.55 12.18 0.88
C GLU A 27 -20.29 10.93 1.35
N LEU A 28 -20.49 10.00 0.44
CA LEU A 28 -21.04 8.68 0.71
C LEU A 28 -20.14 7.62 0.08
N HIS A 29 -19.55 6.79 0.91
CA HIS A 29 -18.72 5.66 0.50
C HIS A 29 -19.45 4.35 0.75
N LEU A 30 -19.30 3.40 -0.17
CA LEU A 30 -19.96 2.09 -0.10
C LEU A 30 -18.96 1.00 -0.47
N GLU A 31 -18.90 -0.06 0.32
CA GLU A 31 -18.12 -1.27 0.04
C GLU A 31 -19.01 -2.50 0.26
N ARG A 32 -19.18 -3.32 -0.76
CA ARG A 32 -19.90 -4.58 -0.67
C ARG A 32 -18.94 -5.73 -0.43
N ALA A 33 -19.25 -6.61 0.53
CA ALA A 33 -18.38 -7.71 0.90
C ALA A 33 -18.02 -8.64 -0.27
N LEU A 34 -18.99 -8.92 -1.15
CA LEU A 34 -18.80 -9.78 -2.33
C LEU A 34 -18.08 -9.08 -3.49
N GLU A 35 -18.03 -7.76 -3.50
CA GLU A 35 -17.37 -6.95 -4.54
C GLU A 35 -16.04 -6.37 -4.07
N ARG A 36 -15.64 -6.70 -2.83
CA ARG A 36 -14.36 -6.26 -2.28
C ARG A 36 -13.22 -6.85 -3.10
N GLY A 37 -12.40 -5.96 -3.67
CA GLY A 37 -11.24 -6.33 -4.46
C GLY A 37 -10.10 -6.92 -3.62
N LEU A 38 -9.11 -7.45 -4.31
CA LEU A 38 -7.88 -7.99 -3.73
C LEU A 38 -6.72 -7.00 -3.83
N VAL A 39 -6.89 -5.88 -4.55
CA VAL A 39 -5.86 -4.87 -4.74
C VAL A 39 -5.33 -4.39 -3.40
N GLY A 40 -3.99 -4.34 -3.27
CA GLY A 40 -3.30 -4.01 -2.02
C GLY A 40 -2.93 -5.22 -1.16
N ASN A 41 -3.66 -6.34 -1.27
CA ASN A 41 -3.37 -7.56 -0.52
C ASN A 41 -1.99 -8.12 -0.89
N ILE A 42 -1.27 -8.62 0.11
CA ILE A 42 0.06 -9.22 -0.05
C ILE A 42 -0.02 -10.70 0.30
N TYR A 43 0.52 -11.53 -0.57
CA TYR A 43 0.51 -13.00 -0.45
C TYR A 43 1.91 -13.59 -0.50
N GLN A 44 2.05 -14.76 0.11
CA GLN A 44 3.16 -15.66 -0.14
C GLN A 44 2.82 -16.51 -1.37
N GLY A 45 3.31 -16.10 -2.54
CA GLY A 45 3.02 -16.77 -3.80
C GLY A 45 4.05 -17.85 -4.13
N LYS A 46 3.64 -18.87 -4.90
CA LYS A 46 4.53 -19.88 -5.48
C LYS A 46 4.50 -19.77 -7.01
N VAL A 47 5.66 -19.69 -7.63
CA VAL A 47 5.77 -19.71 -9.09
C VAL A 47 5.30 -21.07 -9.61
N ALA A 48 4.14 -21.09 -10.27
CA ALA A 48 3.54 -22.30 -10.82
C ALA A 48 4.11 -22.61 -12.22
N ARG A 49 4.35 -21.56 -13.02
CA ARG A 49 4.88 -21.70 -14.39
C ARG A 49 5.53 -20.41 -14.87
N VAL A 50 6.66 -20.53 -15.54
CA VAL A 50 7.33 -19.40 -16.23
C VAL A 50 7.01 -19.45 -17.73
N LEU A 51 6.73 -18.31 -18.33
CA LEU A 51 6.35 -18.13 -19.74
C LEU A 51 7.32 -17.15 -20.42
N PRO A 52 8.49 -17.59 -20.88
CA PRO A 52 9.51 -16.71 -21.44
C PRO A 52 9.02 -15.92 -22.65
N GLY A 53 8.22 -16.53 -23.53
CA GLY A 53 7.67 -15.87 -24.71
C GLY A 53 6.71 -14.72 -24.42
N MET A 54 6.15 -14.65 -23.20
CA MET A 54 5.28 -13.56 -22.70
C MET A 54 5.99 -12.69 -21.66
N GLN A 55 7.23 -12.97 -21.35
CA GLN A 55 7.98 -12.32 -20.28
C GLN A 55 7.19 -12.24 -18.96
N SER A 56 6.57 -13.37 -18.58
CA SER A 56 5.61 -13.43 -17.46
C SER A 56 5.68 -14.77 -16.73
N ALA A 57 5.09 -14.82 -15.54
CA ALA A 57 4.92 -16.06 -14.78
C ALA A 57 3.50 -16.15 -14.21
N PHE A 58 2.99 -17.37 -14.09
CA PHE A 58 1.81 -17.66 -13.28
C PHE A 58 2.25 -17.97 -11.85
N ILE A 59 1.56 -17.33 -10.90
CA ILE A 59 1.85 -17.43 -9.47
C ILE A 59 0.59 -17.97 -8.77
N ASP A 60 0.76 -19.05 -8.03
CA ASP A 60 -0.25 -19.56 -7.12
C ASP A 60 -0.21 -18.72 -5.82
N ILE A 61 -1.31 -18.06 -5.51
CA ILE A 61 -1.49 -17.25 -4.29
C ILE A 61 -2.61 -17.82 -3.39
N GLY A 62 -2.99 -19.07 -3.60
CA GLY A 62 -4.05 -19.76 -2.83
C GLY A 62 -5.48 -19.42 -3.27
N LEU A 63 -5.66 -18.80 -4.43
CA LEU A 63 -6.95 -18.52 -5.04
C LEU A 63 -7.29 -19.60 -6.09
N GLU A 64 -8.57 -19.68 -6.47
CA GLU A 64 -9.05 -20.61 -7.51
C GLU A 64 -8.26 -20.50 -8.83
N ARG A 65 -7.81 -19.29 -9.17
CA ARG A 65 -7.05 -19.03 -10.39
C ARG A 65 -5.66 -18.53 -10.07
N ALA A 66 -4.67 -19.05 -10.79
CA ALA A 66 -3.31 -18.54 -10.71
C ALA A 66 -3.26 -17.07 -11.13
N ALA A 67 -2.53 -16.28 -10.39
CA ALA A 67 -2.30 -14.86 -10.66
C ALA A 67 -1.15 -14.67 -11.66
N PHE A 68 -1.06 -13.48 -12.25
CA PHE A 68 -0.14 -13.14 -13.33
C PHE A 68 0.89 -12.12 -12.88
N LEU A 69 2.18 -12.44 -13.07
CA LEU A 69 3.31 -11.58 -12.78
C LEU A 69 4.08 -11.30 -14.07
N HIS A 70 4.16 -10.04 -14.48
CA HIS A 70 4.94 -9.62 -15.65
C HIS A 70 6.36 -9.21 -15.23
N VAL A 71 7.36 -9.38 -16.11
CA VAL A 71 8.75 -9.01 -15.85
C VAL A 71 8.93 -7.55 -15.43
N ALA A 72 8.12 -6.64 -15.95
CA ALA A 72 8.15 -5.22 -15.58
C ALA A 72 7.66 -4.95 -14.13
N ASP A 73 6.91 -5.88 -13.54
CA ASP A 73 6.39 -5.79 -12.17
C ASP A 73 7.28 -6.54 -11.16
N LEU A 74 8.41 -7.10 -11.63
CA LEU A 74 9.45 -7.65 -10.78
C LEU A 74 10.35 -6.53 -10.24
N HIS A 75 10.66 -6.61 -8.95
CA HIS A 75 11.71 -5.79 -8.37
C HIS A 75 13.07 -6.35 -8.82
N SER A 76 13.77 -5.61 -9.67
CA SER A 76 15.14 -5.94 -10.07
C SER A 76 16.10 -5.16 -9.18
N ALA A 77 16.89 -5.84 -8.36
CA ALA A 77 17.88 -5.26 -7.45
C ALA A 77 18.97 -4.39 -8.14
N GLY A 78 18.90 -4.22 -9.45
CA GLY A 78 19.83 -3.42 -10.26
C GLY A 78 19.23 -2.19 -10.93
N ASN A 79 17.89 -1.94 -10.83
CA ASN A 79 17.22 -0.89 -11.56
C ASN A 79 16.61 0.19 -10.63
N GLY A 80 17.32 0.59 -9.58
CA GLY A 80 16.97 1.72 -8.70
C GLY A 80 17.04 3.09 -9.39
N LYS A 81 16.40 3.25 -10.56
CA LYS A 81 16.22 4.54 -11.24
C LYS A 81 14.81 4.67 -11.80
N SER A 82 13.82 4.78 -10.92
CA SER A 82 12.56 5.45 -11.24
C SER A 82 12.57 6.87 -10.65
N GLY A 83 13.36 7.73 -11.23
CA GLY A 83 13.38 9.17 -10.97
C GLY A 83 13.72 9.86 -12.27
N GLY A 84 12.80 10.68 -12.81
CA GLY A 84 12.93 11.38 -14.07
C GLY A 84 14.27 12.08 -14.23
N GLY A 85 14.95 11.80 -15.32
CA GLY A 85 16.17 12.45 -15.76
C GLY A 85 16.87 11.61 -16.80
N ASP A 86 16.90 12.12 -18.03
CA ASP A 86 17.69 11.72 -19.22
C ASP A 86 17.83 10.24 -19.55
N ALA A 87 17.32 9.89 -20.71
CA ALA A 87 17.46 8.61 -21.40
C ALA A 87 18.93 8.31 -21.75
N ALA A 88 19.71 7.89 -20.75
CA ALA A 88 20.91 7.10 -20.99
C ALA A 88 20.43 5.67 -21.28
N ALA A 89 20.88 5.09 -22.38
CA ALA A 89 20.50 3.79 -22.91
C ALA A 89 20.35 2.74 -21.79
N ALA A 90 19.09 2.47 -21.42
CA ALA A 90 18.79 1.45 -20.42
C ALA A 90 19.25 0.10 -20.97
N ALA A 91 20.05 -0.63 -20.21
CA ALA A 91 20.41 -2.01 -20.55
C ALA A 91 19.10 -2.80 -20.79
N PRO A 92 19.07 -3.73 -21.75
CA PRO A 92 17.87 -4.50 -22.01
C PRO A 92 17.39 -5.19 -20.74
N PRO A 93 16.07 -5.19 -20.48
CA PRO A 93 15.54 -5.80 -19.25
C PRO A 93 15.95 -7.26 -19.18
N VAL A 94 16.37 -7.69 -17.98
CA VAL A 94 16.76 -9.09 -17.74
C VAL A 94 15.53 -9.98 -18.00
N PRO A 95 15.62 -11.00 -18.86
CA PRO A 95 14.49 -11.89 -19.15
C PRO A 95 13.94 -12.57 -17.90
N ILE A 96 12.63 -12.86 -17.89
CA ILE A 96 11.94 -13.39 -16.71
C ILE A 96 12.51 -14.73 -16.23
N GLU A 97 12.89 -15.60 -17.15
CA GLU A 97 13.48 -16.92 -16.88
C GLU A 97 14.84 -16.87 -16.18
N ARG A 98 15.48 -15.70 -16.15
CA ARG A 98 16.71 -15.46 -15.39
C ARG A 98 16.45 -14.86 -14.00
N GLN A 99 15.22 -14.42 -13.75
CA GLN A 99 14.84 -13.76 -12.50
C GLN A 99 14.01 -14.65 -11.59
N VAL A 100 13.18 -15.53 -12.16
CA VAL A 100 12.31 -16.44 -11.41
C VAL A 100 12.31 -17.83 -12.03
N PHE A 101 12.07 -18.85 -11.20
CA PHE A 101 11.99 -20.25 -11.60
C PHE A 101 10.77 -20.95 -10.98
N GLU A 102 10.30 -22.00 -11.63
CA GLU A 102 9.15 -22.78 -11.16
C GLU A 102 9.40 -23.40 -9.78
N GLY A 103 8.43 -23.31 -8.91
CA GLY A 103 8.53 -23.75 -7.51
C GLY A 103 9.09 -22.70 -6.54
N GLN A 104 9.64 -21.60 -7.03
CA GLN A 104 10.15 -20.50 -6.20
C GLN A 104 9.01 -19.84 -5.43
N THR A 105 9.28 -19.47 -4.18
CA THR A 105 8.36 -18.70 -3.33
C THR A 105 8.71 -17.21 -3.39
N LEU A 106 7.70 -16.36 -3.56
CA LEU A 106 7.83 -14.92 -3.69
C LEU A 106 6.78 -14.21 -2.82
N THR A 107 7.17 -13.12 -2.17
CA THR A 107 6.20 -12.17 -1.60
C THR A 107 5.70 -11.27 -2.71
N VAL A 108 4.38 -11.28 -2.95
CA VAL A 108 3.74 -10.58 -4.06
C VAL A 108 2.53 -9.78 -3.59
N GLN A 109 2.30 -8.62 -4.21
CA GLN A 109 1.15 -7.76 -3.96
C GLN A 109 0.23 -7.75 -5.16
N VAL A 110 -1.08 -7.79 -4.93
CA VAL A 110 -2.08 -7.62 -5.99
C VAL A 110 -2.16 -6.16 -6.39
N ILE A 111 -1.95 -5.87 -7.67
CA ILE A 111 -2.03 -4.52 -8.25
C ILE A 111 -3.25 -4.32 -9.15
N LYS A 112 -3.89 -5.42 -9.59
CA LYS A 112 -5.19 -5.39 -10.29
C LYS A 112 -5.99 -6.65 -9.94
N ASP A 113 -7.28 -6.45 -9.74
CA ASP A 113 -8.23 -7.54 -9.47
C ASP A 113 -8.35 -8.51 -10.65
N PRO A 114 -8.77 -9.77 -10.38
CA PRO A 114 -9.17 -10.69 -11.42
C PRO A 114 -10.30 -10.10 -12.27
N ILE A 115 -10.21 -10.24 -13.59
CA ILE A 115 -11.25 -9.76 -14.53
C ILE A 115 -11.63 -10.89 -15.47
N GLY A 116 -12.91 -11.27 -15.47
CA GLY A 116 -13.45 -12.33 -16.32
C GLY A 116 -12.71 -13.67 -16.08
N THR A 117 -12.01 -14.16 -17.10
CA THR A 117 -11.23 -15.42 -17.04
C THR A 117 -9.78 -15.22 -16.59
N LYS A 118 -9.32 -13.98 -16.43
CA LYS A 118 -7.93 -13.67 -16.08
C LYS A 118 -7.75 -13.61 -14.56
N GLY A 119 -6.69 -14.21 -14.04
CA GLY A 119 -6.28 -14.08 -12.64
C GLY A 119 -5.81 -12.67 -12.29
N ALA A 120 -5.62 -12.40 -10.99
CA ALA A 120 -5.11 -11.13 -10.48
C ALA A 120 -3.73 -10.80 -11.09
N ARG A 121 -3.44 -9.51 -11.29
CA ARG A 121 -2.08 -9.06 -11.65
C ARG A 121 -1.29 -8.76 -10.40
N LEU A 122 -0.07 -9.23 -10.36
CA LEU A 122 0.83 -9.12 -9.22
C LEU A 122 2.03 -8.22 -9.52
N SER A 123 2.62 -7.71 -8.43
CA SER A 123 3.95 -7.10 -8.43
C SER A 123 4.76 -7.63 -7.24
N THR A 124 6.07 -7.75 -7.39
CA THR A 124 6.98 -7.95 -6.26
C THR A 124 7.42 -6.63 -5.64
N GLN A 125 7.15 -5.50 -6.29
CA GLN A 125 7.36 -4.16 -5.74
C GLN A 125 6.23 -3.83 -4.76
N VAL A 126 6.44 -4.20 -3.49
CA VAL A 126 5.44 -3.98 -2.45
C VAL A 126 5.35 -2.50 -2.10
N SER A 127 4.12 -1.99 -1.95
CA SER A 127 3.83 -0.65 -1.45
C SER A 127 2.77 -0.70 -0.35
N ILE A 128 3.02 -0.06 0.79
CA ILE A 128 2.11 -0.05 1.94
C ILE A 128 1.72 1.40 2.21
N ALA A 129 0.42 1.70 2.10
CA ALA A 129 -0.09 3.04 2.30
C ALA A 129 -0.42 3.29 3.79
N GLY A 130 0.29 4.25 4.39
CA GLY A 130 -0.02 4.87 5.66
C GLY A 130 -0.97 6.07 5.51
N ARG A 131 -1.10 6.84 6.58
CA ARG A 131 -1.89 8.09 6.57
C ARG A 131 -1.20 9.18 5.73
N LEU A 132 0.05 9.44 5.99
CA LEU A 132 0.84 10.53 5.42
C LEU A 132 1.81 10.07 4.34
N LEU A 133 2.23 8.82 4.40
CA LEU A 133 3.28 8.25 3.58
C LEU A 133 2.82 6.95 2.87
N VAL A 134 3.51 6.60 1.79
CA VAL A 134 3.51 5.25 1.22
C VAL A 134 4.90 4.69 1.39
N HIS A 135 5.04 3.54 2.03
CA HIS A 135 6.30 2.84 2.22
C HIS A 135 6.60 1.92 1.04
N LEU A 136 7.82 1.99 0.55
CA LEU A 136 8.38 1.17 -0.53
C LEU A 136 9.56 0.37 0.04
N PRO A 137 9.31 -0.78 0.67
CA PRO A 137 10.33 -1.46 1.47
C PRO A 137 11.55 -1.94 0.68
N GLN A 138 11.37 -2.18 -0.61
CA GLN A 138 12.40 -2.74 -1.51
C GLN A 138 13.03 -1.67 -2.41
N ASP A 139 12.54 -0.44 -2.34
CA ASP A 139 13.06 0.69 -3.12
C ASP A 139 13.90 1.60 -2.22
N ASN A 140 14.80 2.37 -2.82
CA ASN A 140 15.61 3.37 -2.13
C ASN A 140 15.29 4.77 -2.67
N HIS A 141 14.00 5.10 -2.77
CA HIS A 141 13.52 6.36 -3.33
C HIS A 141 12.68 7.15 -2.34
N LEU A 142 12.93 8.47 -2.24
CA LEU A 142 12.03 9.41 -1.59
C LEU A 142 11.28 10.23 -2.63
N GLY A 143 9.98 9.96 -2.73
CA GLY A 143 9.05 10.68 -3.59
C GLY A 143 8.21 11.69 -2.81
N ILE A 144 7.75 12.73 -3.51
CA ILE A 144 6.75 13.65 -3.02
C ILE A 144 5.60 13.65 -4.01
N SER A 145 4.36 13.63 -3.54
CA SER A 145 3.17 13.63 -4.41
C SER A 145 3.23 14.77 -5.43
N GLN A 146 3.05 14.43 -6.70
CA GLN A 146 3.01 15.42 -7.79
C GLN A 146 1.79 16.36 -7.70
N LYS A 147 0.80 16.03 -6.89
CA LYS A 147 -0.36 16.87 -6.62
C LYS A 147 -0.04 18.08 -5.74
N ILE A 148 1.10 18.06 -5.03
CA ILE A 148 1.64 19.22 -4.31
C ILE A 148 2.24 20.17 -5.35
N GLY A 149 1.58 21.32 -5.56
CA GLY A 149 1.83 22.19 -6.71
C GLY A 149 3.17 22.93 -6.71
N SER A 150 3.65 23.38 -5.51
CA SER A 150 4.89 24.17 -5.42
C SER A 150 6.15 23.29 -5.49
N PRO A 151 7.05 23.52 -6.46
CA PRO A 151 8.34 22.83 -6.52
C PRO A 151 9.21 23.08 -5.28
N GLU A 152 9.17 24.32 -4.75
CA GLU A 152 9.92 24.73 -3.56
C GLU A 152 9.44 23.97 -2.33
N LEU A 153 8.12 23.87 -2.15
CA LEU A 153 7.52 23.13 -1.04
C LEU A 153 7.83 21.62 -1.17
N ARG A 154 7.77 21.06 -2.37
CA ARG A 154 8.16 19.66 -2.59
C ARG A 154 9.61 19.39 -2.20
N GLU A 155 10.52 20.31 -2.49
CA GLU A 155 11.92 20.16 -2.11
C GLU A 155 12.12 20.28 -0.59
N GLN A 156 11.44 21.22 0.08
CA GLN A 156 11.44 21.33 1.55
C GLN A 156 10.91 20.05 2.21
N LEU A 157 9.77 19.54 1.74
CA LEU A 157 9.18 18.29 2.25
C LEU A 157 10.11 17.09 2.02
N ARG A 158 10.82 17.03 0.90
CA ARG A 158 11.80 16.00 0.61
C ARG A 158 12.98 16.03 1.59
N GLN A 159 13.49 17.22 1.89
CA GLN A 159 14.57 17.39 2.85
C GLN A 159 14.15 16.98 4.27
N ARG A 160 12.95 17.40 4.71
CA ARG A 160 12.36 16.98 5.98
C ARG A 160 12.22 15.46 6.06
N LEU A 161 11.61 14.85 5.05
CA LEU A 161 11.42 13.39 5.00
C LEU A 161 12.78 12.66 4.99
N SER A 162 13.76 13.16 4.24
CA SER A 162 15.12 12.57 4.20
C SER A 162 15.80 12.59 5.58
N ALA A 163 15.60 13.65 6.35
CA ALA A 163 16.15 13.76 7.70
C ALA A 163 15.47 12.76 8.66
N LEU A 164 14.14 12.60 8.57
CA LEU A 164 13.37 11.69 9.45
C LEU A 164 13.62 10.22 9.13
N VAL A 165 13.69 9.85 7.85
CA VAL A 165 13.95 8.46 7.43
C VAL A 165 15.34 8.01 7.81
N GLY A 166 16.33 8.92 7.71
CA GLY A 166 17.75 8.65 7.94
C GLY A 166 18.38 7.85 6.80
N LYS A 167 19.71 7.82 6.78
CA LYS A 167 20.49 7.05 5.81
C LYS A 167 21.44 6.10 6.53
N THR A 168 21.70 4.96 5.90
CA THR A 168 22.75 4.02 6.28
C THR A 168 24.13 4.59 5.94
N GLU A 169 25.19 3.95 6.42
CA GLU A 169 26.57 4.28 6.04
C GLU A 169 26.83 4.17 4.53
N THR A 170 26.06 3.31 3.84
CA THR A 170 26.11 3.14 2.38
C THR A 170 25.32 4.21 1.62
N GLY A 171 24.64 5.14 2.32
CA GLY A 171 23.85 6.22 1.73
C GLY A 171 22.43 5.83 1.32
N GLU A 172 22.03 4.59 1.55
CA GLU A 172 20.66 4.13 1.34
C GLU A 172 19.71 4.60 2.46
N TYR A 173 18.44 4.79 2.15
CA TYR A 173 17.46 5.13 3.17
C TYR A 173 17.18 3.95 4.11
N THR A 174 17.21 4.21 5.39
CA THR A 174 17.04 3.18 6.42
C THR A 174 15.65 2.56 6.32
N GLY A 175 15.59 1.26 6.04
CA GLY A 175 14.33 0.50 5.98
C GLY A 175 13.51 0.73 4.71
N GLY A 176 14.11 1.22 3.62
CA GLY A 176 13.48 1.41 2.32
C GLY A 176 13.04 2.84 2.02
N GLY A 177 12.41 3.04 0.87
CA GLY A 177 11.93 4.32 0.39
C GLY A 177 10.54 4.70 0.88
N PHE A 178 10.19 5.98 0.69
CA PHE A 178 8.87 6.52 1.07
C PHE A 178 8.38 7.53 0.03
N ILE A 179 7.06 7.59 -0.16
CA ILE A 179 6.41 8.64 -0.95
C ILE A 179 5.49 9.44 -0.02
N LEU A 180 5.70 10.75 0.07
CA LEU A 180 4.84 11.65 0.83
C LEU A 180 3.55 11.92 0.08
N ARG A 181 2.41 11.71 0.75
CA ARG A 181 1.06 11.88 0.21
C ARG A 181 0.65 13.36 0.28
N THR A 182 -0.42 13.72 -0.43
CA THR A 182 -0.91 15.12 -0.50
C THR A 182 -1.41 15.62 0.85
N ASN A 183 -2.04 14.75 1.66
CA ASN A 183 -2.54 15.09 3.00
C ASN A 183 -1.43 15.31 4.05
N ALA A 184 -0.18 15.07 3.69
CA ALA A 184 0.97 15.31 4.57
C ALA A 184 1.60 16.70 4.37
N GLU A 185 1.00 17.56 3.56
CA GLU A 185 1.56 18.90 3.22
C GLU A 185 1.77 19.75 4.48
N GLU A 186 0.82 19.73 5.41
CA GLU A 186 0.86 20.49 6.67
C GLU A 186 1.26 19.65 7.89
N ALA A 187 1.59 18.35 7.69
CA ALA A 187 1.93 17.45 8.78
C ALA A 187 3.21 17.88 9.51
N SER A 188 3.20 17.68 10.82
CA SER A 188 4.37 17.87 11.67
C SER A 188 5.42 16.77 11.48
N ASP A 189 6.66 17.03 11.91
CA ASP A 189 7.72 16.01 11.88
C ASP A 189 7.42 14.84 12.82
N ALA A 190 6.70 15.06 13.91
CA ALA A 190 6.27 14.01 14.83
C ALA A 190 5.27 13.06 14.14
N GLU A 191 4.23 13.58 13.49
CA GLU A 191 3.25 12.78 12.76
C GLU A 191 3.91 11.97 11.61
N LEU A 192 4.86 12.58 10.89
CA LEU A 192 5.62 11.87 9.85
C LEU A 192 6.48 10.75 10.44
N ALA A 193 7.11 10.98 11.59
CA ALA A 193 7.92 9.98 12.26
C ALA A 193 7.08 8.80 12.79
N ASP A 194 5.89 9.09 13.32
CA ASP A 194 4.94 8.06 13.77
C ASP A 194 4.45 7.20 12.60
N ASP A 195 4.10 7.80 11.46
CA ASP A 195 3.68 7.07 10.26
C ASP A 195 4.83 6.21 9.68
N ILE A 196 6.07 6.72 9.69
CA ILE A 196 7.28 5.93 9.33
C ILE A 196 7.43 4.72 10.25
N ALA A 197 7.30 4.90 11.57
CA ALA A 197 7.45 3.82 12.54
C ALA A 197 6.35 2.75 12.37
N TYR A 198 5.10 3.17 12.18
CA TYR A 198 3.97 2.29 11.89
C TYR A 198 4.21 1.46 10.62
N LEU A 199 4.58 2.09 9.52
CA LEU A 199 4.81 1.42 8.24
C LEU A 199 5.97 0.43 8.28
N ARG A 200 7.05 0.77 8.99
CA ARG A 200 8.19 -0.14 9.22
C ARG A 200 7.77 -1.35 10.06
N LYS A 201 7.00 -1.14 11.12
CA LYS A 201 6.45 -2.21 11.98
C LYS A 201 5.54 -3.15 11.16
N THR A 202 4.65 -2.57 10.35
CA THR A 202 3.76 -3.34 9.46
C THR A 202 4.55 -4.21 8.49
N TRP A 203 5.56 -3.64 7.84
CA TRP A 203 6.42 -4.41 6.93
C TRP A 203 7.21 -5.51 7.64
N ALA A 204 7.73 -5.25 8.83
CA ALA A 204 8.43 -6.25 9.64
C ALA A 204 7.51 -7.44 9.96
N ALA A 205 6.24 -7.19 10.35
CA ALA A 205 5.26 -8.23 10.61
C ALA A 205 4.90 -9.04 9.35
N ILE A 206 4.80 -8.39 8.18
CA ILE A 206 4.58 -9.08 6.90
C ILE A 206 5.75 -10.01 6.58
N ARG A 207 6.99 -9.54 6.75
CA ARG A 207 8.19 -10.35 6.52
C ARG A 207 8.26 -11.56 7.46
N GLU A 208 7.97 -11.37 8.73
CA GLU A 208 7.94 -12.46 9.71
C GLU A 208 6.91 -13.52 9.33
N ARG A 209 5.69 -13.11 8.95
CA ARG A 209 4.66 -14.03 8.44
C ARG A 209 5.11 -14.75 7.17
N ALA A 210 5.79 -14.06 6.25
CA ALA A 210 6.28 -14.67 5.01
C ALA A 210 7.28 -15.81 5.29
N PHE A 211 8.12 -15.66 6.32
CA PHE A 211 9.05 -16.73 6.74
C PHE A 211 8.33 -17.95 7.35
N ALA A 212 7.26 -17.70 8.09
CA ALA A 212 6.55 -18.75 8.85
C ALA A 212 5.41 -19.42 8.06
N SER A 213 4.99 -18.84 6.92
CA SER A 213 3.77 -19.27 6.21
C SER A 213 4.08 -20.09 4.96
N PRO A 214 3.27 -21.13 4.65
CA PRO A 214 3.37 -21.84 3.38
C PRO A 214 2.94 -20.94 2.21
N PRO A 215 3.34 -21.31 0.97
CA PRO A 215 2.84 -20.67 -0.24
C PRO A 215 1.30 -20.70 -0.32
N GLY A 216 0.70 -19.67 -0.92
CA GLY A 216 -0.75 -19.49 -1.00
C GLY A 216 -1.35 -18.71 0.18
N THR A 217 -0.55 -18.34 1.19
CA THR A 217 -1.04 -17.65 2.39
C THR A 217 -1.18 -16.14 2.16
N LEU A 218 -2.30 -15.56 2.63
CA LEU A 218 -2.49 -14.11 2.75
C LEU A 218 -1.64 -13.58 3.91
N LEU A 219 -0.63 -12.76 3.60
CA LEU A 219 0.29 -12.17 4.57
C LEU A 219 -0.23 -10.85 5.15
N HIS A 220 -0.85 -10.04 4.30
CA HIS A 220 -1.41 -8.75 4.67
C HIS A 220 -2.66 -8.47 3.83
N GLN A 221 -3.73 -8.06 4.48
CA GLN A 221 -4.95 -7.63 3.83
C GLN A 221 -4.99 -6.10 3.80
N ASP A 222 -5.34 -5.52 2.67
CA ASP A 222 -5.54 -4.07 2.58
C ASP A 222 -6.71 -3.62 3.45
N LEU A 223 -6.68 -2.37 3.87
CA LEU A 223 -7.66 -1.80 4.80
C LEU A 223 -9.10 -1.90 4.27
N THR A 224 -10.04 -2.19 5.17
CA THR A 224 -11.48 -2.08 4.88
C THR A 224 -11.87 -0.62 4.62
N LEU A 225 -13.06 -0.40 4.05
CA LEU A 225 -13.58 0.94 3.84
C LEU A 225 -13.58 1.77 5.14
N ALA A 226 -14.01 1.18 6.25
CA ALA A 226 -14.09 1.88 7.52
C ALA A 226 -12.70 2.25 8.07
N GLU A 227 -11.72 1.36 7.95
CA GLU A 227 -10.32 1.63 8.33
C GLU A 227 -9.69 2.69 7.43
N ARG A 228 -9.95 2.65 6.11
CA ARG A 228 -9.48 3.70 5.17
C ARG A 228 -10.05 5.07 5.50
N VAL A 229 -11.33 5.12 5.88
CA VAL A 229 -11.96 6.37 6.30
C VAL A 229 -11.32 6.91 7.57
N LEU A 230 -11.04 6.06 8.57
CA LEU A 230 -10.31 6.49 9.76
C LEU A 230 -8.92 7.02 9.41
N ARG A 231 -8.20 6.34 8.54
CA ARG A 231 -6.86 6.76 8.11
C ARG A 231 -6.86 8.09 7.35
N ASP A 232 -7.79 8.27 6.41
CA ASP A 232 -7.70 9.33 5.40
C ASP A 232 -8.60 10.54 5.69
N LEU A 233 -9.73 10.38 6.39
CA LEU A 233 -10.76 11.43 6.55
C LEU A 233 -10.88 11.98 7.97
N VAL A 234 -10.29 11.33 8.97
CA VAL A 234 -10.30 11.86 10.34
C VAL A 234 -9.24 12.94 10.49
N HIS A 235 -9.65 14.10 10.99
CA HIS A 235 -8.78 15.26 11.24
C HIS A 235 -9.29 16.03 12.46
N ASP A 236 -8.59 17.09 12.87
CA ASP A 236 -8.88 17.88 14.10
C ASP A 236 -10.29 18.48 14.16
N ALA A 237 -10.93 18.71 13.01
CA ALA A 237 -12.31 19.19 12.95
C ALA A 237 -13.36 18.05 12.96
N THR A 238 -12.94 16.78 13.08
CA THR A 238 -13.87 15.66 13.22
C THR A 238 -14.45 15.65 14.63
N GLY A 239 -15.77 15.92 14.74
CA GLY A 239 -16.49 16.00 16.00
C GLY A 239 -16.84 14.63 16.58
N ALA A 240 -17.34 13.73 15.75
CA ALA A 240 -17.70 12.39 16.19
C ALA A 240 -17.63 11.35 15.07
N ILE A 241 -17.30 10.12 15.45
CA ILE A 241 -17.42 8.93 14.60
C ILE A 241 -18.45 8.01 15.27
N ARG A 242 -19.53 7.72 14.57
CA ARG A 242 -20.63 6.89 15.08
C ARG A 242 -20.75 5.63 14.22
N ILE A 243 -20.87 4.49 14.88
CA ILE A 243 -21.01 3.20 14.23
C ILE A 243 -22.14 2.41 14.88
N ASP A 244 -22.95 1.73 14.09
CA ASP A 244 -24.10 0.96 14.53
C ASP A 244 -23.78 -0.50 14.94
N SER A 245 -22.55 -0.95 14.77
CA SER A 245 -22.09 -2.29 15.13
C SER A 245 -21.06 -2.24 16.26
N LYS A 246 -21.38 -2.86 17.40
CA LYS A 246 -20.46 -2.96 18.55
C LYS A 246 -19.17 -3.71 18.18
N MET A 247 -19.30 -4.79 17.42
CA MET A 247 -18.14 -5.57 16.99
C MET A 247 -17.20 -4.74 16.12
N GLN A 248 -17.74 -4.00 15.15
CA GLN A 248 -16.93 -3.13 14.28
C GLN A 248 -16.38 -1.92 15.04
N PHE A 249 -17.11 -1.40 16.01
CA PHE A 249 -16.59 -0.35 16.89
C PHE A 249 -15.31 -0.80 17.61
N ASP A 250 -15.31 -2.00 18.18
CA ASP A 250 -14.15 -2.52 18.90
C ASP A 250 -12.94 -2.72 17.97
N ILE A 251 -13.17 -3.20 16.74
CA ILE A 251 -12.13 -3.35 15.70
C ILE A 251 -11.56 -1.98 15.32
N LEU A 252 -12.42 -1.01 15.01
CA LEU A 252 -11.99 0.32 14.58
C LEU A 252 -11.34 1.10 15.71
N GLN A 253 -11.77 0.90 16.97
CA GLN A 253 -11.12 1.50 18.13
C GLN A 253 -9.69 0.94 18.34
N ALA A 254 -9.51 -0.38 18.16
CA ALA A 254 -8.20 -1.00 18.22
C ALA A 254 -7.28 -0.45 17.11
N PHE A 255 -7.80 -0.38 15.89
CA PHE A 255 -7.10 0.19 14.74
C PHE A 255 -6.67 1.65 14.99
N GLY A 256 -7.59 2.51 15.46
CA GLY A 256 -7.30 3.92 15.73
C GLY A 256 -6.31 4.17 16.90
N ARG A 257 -6.01 3.15 17.72
CA ARG A 257 -4.96 3.23 18.75
C ARG A 257 -3.57 2.88 18.23
N GLU A 258 -3.50 2.20 17.08
CA GLU A 258 -2.24 1.83 16.44
C GLU A 258 -1.75 2.89 15.45
N PHE A 259 -2.67 3.77 15.03
CA PHE A 259 -2.42 4.93 14.17
C PHE A 259 -2.21 6.20 15.01
#